data_2050874ba6e803c23c8726d9922574c1
#
_entry.id   2050874ba6e803c23c8726d9922574c1
#
_cell.length_a   1.000
_cell.length_b   1.000
_cell.length_c   1.000
_cell.angle_alpha   90.00
_cell.angle_beta   90.00
_cell.angle_gamma   90.00
#
_symmetry.space_group_name_H-M   'P 1'
#
loop_
_entity.id
_entity.type
_entity.pdbx_description
1 polymer ?
#
loop_
_entity_poly.entity_id
_entity_poly.type
_entity_poly.pdbx_seq_one_letter_code
_entity_poly.pdbx_strand_id
1 'polypeptide(L)'
;MNGYKTVERERCEEYIEKNNLDITQIEAFVSHYEEIRDITKESATIKNHNDQFVANRIESEKEYLHNFLKACAPPILLDNEQREVVLSEEDNTLVIAGAGAGKTTTVAAKVRYLVERRGVKPEQILVISFTNKAVEELRERINHNLNIPSVITTFHSIGYSILRQGEEEQRKIVDNGFMYNVINEYLKAKVLRNPQLVDKLILFFGSYFSAPYEGDDLGLTYTKAASTLKV
;
A
#
# COMPACT_ATOMS: atom_id res chain seq x y z
N MET A 1 4.05 -21.27 7.97
CA MET A 1 2.92 -22.12 8.43
C MET A 1 3.35 -22.96 9.65
N ASN A 2 3.60 -22.30 10.78
CA ASN A 2 3.93 -22.99 12.02
C ASN A 2 2.77 -22.75 12.99
N GLY A 3 1.82 -23.72 13.08
CA GLY A 3 0.74 -23.60 14.04
C GLY A 3 -0.47 -24.54 13.87
N TYR A 4 -0.48 -25.40 12.88
CA TYR A 4 -1.51 -26.44 12.84
C TYR A 4 -1.15 -27.54 13.86
N LYS A 5 -1.83 -27.51 15.01
CA LYS A 5 -1.87 -28.64 15.90
C LYS A 5 -2.53 -29.78 15.15
N THR A 6 -1.86 -30.94 15.09
CA THR A 6 -2.47 -32.21 14.69
C THR A 6 -3.72 -32.39 15.56
N VAL A 7 -4.89 -32.36 14.95
CA VAL A 7 -6.14 -32.66 15.66
C VAL A 7 -6.10 -34.16 15.93
N GLU A 8 -6.21 -34.56 17.18
CA GLU A 8 -6.20 -35.97 17.56
C GLU A 8 -7.33 -36.69 16.83
N ARG A 9 -7.02 -37.85 16.25
CA ARG A 9 -7.95 -38.64 15.44
C ARG A 9 -9.30 -38.87 16.11
N GLU A 10 -9.28 -39.19 17.42
CA GLU A 10 -10.48 -39.37 18.22
C GLU A 10 -11.41 -38.16 18.24
N ARG A 11 -10.86 -36.95 18.30
CA ARG A 11 -11.64 -35.72 18.24
C ARG A 11 -12.26 -35.46 16.87
N CYS A 12 -11.60 -35.90 15.82
CA CYS A 12 -12.13 -35.81 14.45
C CYS A 12 -13.31 -36.77 14.28
N GLU A 13 -13.17 -38.01 14.75
CA GLU A 13 -14.22 -39.04 14.71
C GLU A 13 -15.45 -38.58 15.49
N GLU A 14 -15.27 -38.05 16.69
CA GLU A 14 -16.34 -37.53 17.54
C GLU A 14 -17.06 -36.31 16.87
N TYR A 15 -16.32 -35.43 16.19
CA TYR A 15 -16.89 -34.30 15.48
C TYR A 15 -17.67 -34.72 14.23
N ILE A 16 -17.18 -35.73 13.49
CA ILE A 16 -17.81 -36.31 12.31
C ILE A 16 -19.17 -36.92 12.69
N GLU A 17 -19.19 -37.76 13.74
CA GLU A 17 -20.44 -38.39 14.25
C GLU A 17 -21.43 -37.35 14.73
N LYS A 18 -21.01 -36.39 15.53
CA LYS A 18 -21.83 -35.32 16.08
C LYS A 18 -22.50 -34.45 15.04
N ASN A 19 -21.85 -34.24 13.91
CA ASN A 19 -22.36 -33.36 12.84
C ASN A 19 -22.90 -34.13 11.63
N ASN A 20 -22.95 -35.46 11.71
CA ASN A 20 -23.47 -36.34 10.64
C ASN A 20 -22.77 -36.10 9.28
N LEU A 21 -21.42 -35.96 9.30
CA LEU A 21 -20.64 -35.67 8.11
C LEU A 21 -20.30 -36.95 7.34
N ASP A 22 -20.22 -36.85 6.01
CA ASP A 22 -19.83 -37.98 5.16
C ASP A 22 -18.32 -38.25 5.26
N ILE A 23 -17.96 -39.38 5.84
CA ILE A 23 -16.57 -39.82 6.06
C ILE A 23 -15.81 -39.93 4.73
N THR A 24 -16.45 -40.42 3.68
CA THR A 24 -15.78 -40.61 2.36
C THR A 24 -15.35 -39.28 1.74
N GLN A 25 -16.13 -38.23 1.90
CA GLN A 25 -15.76 -36.89 1.46
C GLN A 25 -14.62 -36.30 2.29
N ILE A 26 -14.60 -36.59 3.59
CA ILE A 26 -13.55 -36.12 4.51
C ILE A 26 -12.23 -36.86 4.25
N GLU A 27 -12.27 -38.17 4.01
CA GLU A 27 -11.09 -38.95 3.65
C GLU A 27 -10.50 -38.49 2.32
N ALA A 28 -11.33 -38.21 1.32
CA ALA A 28 -10.88 -37.64 0.06
C ALA A 28 -10.24 -36.24 0.26
N PHE A 29 -10.86 -35.41 1.08
CA PHE A 29 -10.30 -34.09 1.42
C PHE A 29 -8.96 -34.20 2.16
N VAL A 30 -8.84 -35.07 3.14
CA VAL A 30 -7.60 -35.30 3.90
C VAL A 30 -6.49 -35.83 2.97
N SER A 31 -6.81 -36.77 2.08
CA SER A 31 -5.85 -37.29 1.10
C SER A 31 -5.32 -36.19 0.19
N HIS A 32 -6.20 -35.37 -0.37
CA HIS A 32 -5.80 -34.23 -1.20
C HIS A 32 -5.02 -33.19 -0.42
N TYR A 33 -5.39 -32.94 0.84
CA TYR A 33 -4.67 -32.02 1.71
C TYR A 33 -3.25 -32.51 2.01
N GLU A 34 -3.07 -33.80 2.27
CA GLU A 34 -1.75 -34.39 2.50
C GLU A 34 -0.87 -34.33 1.24
N GLU A 35 -1.45 -34.60 0.07
CA GLU A 35 -0.77 -34.45 -1.21
C GLU A 35 -0.33 -33.00 -1.47
N ILE A 36 -1.21 -32.02 -1.26
CA ILE A 36 -0.89 -30.58 -1.39
C ILE A 36 0.17 -30.18 -0.34
N ARG A 37 0.07 -30.68 0.89
CA ARG A 37 1.06 -30.41 1.94
C ARG A 37 2.44 -30.95 1.58
N ASP A 38 2.52 -32.10 0.98
CA ASP A 38 3.79 -32.70 0.59
C ASP A 38 4.40 -32.02 -0.63
N ILE A 39 3.59 -31.60 -1.59
CA ILE A 39 4.00 -30.74 -2.70
C ILE A 39 4.55 -29.39 -2.16
N THR A 40 3.90 -28.79 -1.17
CA THR A 40 4.34 -27.51 -0.59
C THR A 40 5.63 -27.61 0.22
N LYS A 41 6.03 -28.79 0.67
CA LYS A 41 7.34 -29.02 1.31
C LYS A 41 8.52 -28.99 0.32
N GLU A 42 8.27 -29.27 -0.94
CA GLU A 42 9.26 -29.26 -2.00
C GLU A 42 9.26 -27.92 -2.74
N SER A 43 9.84 -26.89 -2.12
CA SER A 43 9.89 -25.53 -2.71
C SER A 43 10.49 -25.48 -4.13
N ALA A 44 11.39 -26.40 -4.45
CA ALA A 44 11.97 -26.54 -5.80
C ALA A 44 10.94 -27.00 -6.83
N THR A 45 10.04 -27.91 -6.46
CA THR A 45 8.99 -28.45 -7.36
C THR A 45 7.95 -27.37 -7.67
N ILE A 46 7.55 -26.58 -6.67
CA ILE A 46 6.62 -25.46 -6.86
C ILE A 46 7.25 -24.42 -7.77
N LYS A 47 8.51 -24.07 -7.53
CA LYS A 47 9.21 -23.09 -8.36
C LYS A 47 9.28 -23.55 -9.81
N ASN A 48 9.69 -24.79 -10.06
CA ASN A 48 9.76 -25.33 -11.42
C ASN A 48 8.38 -25.35 -12.10
N HIS A 49 7.32 -25.71 -11.36
CA HIS A 49 5.96 -25.67 -11.88
C HIS A 49 5.55 -24.25 -12.27
N ASN A 50 5.79 -23.29 -11.41
CA ASN A 50 5.45 -21.88 -11.65
C ASN A 50 6.27 -21.31 -12.82
N ASP A 51 7.57 -21.61 -12.90
CA ASP A 51 8.43 -21.19 -14.00
C ASP A 51 7.94 -21.76 -15.34
N GLN A 52 7.55 -23.05 -15.39
CA GLN A 52 6.98 -23.68 -16.58
C GLN A 52 5.60 -23.10 -16.94
N PHE A 53 4.75 -22.86 -15.94
CA PHE A 53 3.44 -22.25 -16.13
C PHE A 53 3.57 -20.87 -16.77
N VAL A 54 4.45 -20.01 -16.22
CA VAL A 54 4.71 -18.67 -16.77
C VAL A 54 5.29 -18.75 -18.17
N ALA A 55 6.27 -19.63 -18.42
CA ALA A 55 6.85 -19.81 -19.76
C ALA A 55 5.81 -20.23 -20.80
N ASN A 56 4.96 -21.22 -20.48
CA ASN A 56 3.87 -21.65 -21.35
C ASN A 56 2.85 -20.52 -21.58
N ARG A 57 2.60 -19.70 -20.56
CA ARG A 57 1.69 -18.56 -20.66
C ARG A 57 2.27 -17.47 -21.55
N ILE A 58 3.57 -17.16 -21.43
CA ILE A 58 4.25 -16.20 -22.30
C ILE A 58 4.11 -16.60 -23.76
N GLU A 59 4.30 -17.87 -24.09
CA GLU A 59 4.17 -18.35 -25.46
C GLU A 59 2.72 -18.32 -25.96
N SER A 60 1.76 -18.77 -25.14
CA SER A 60 0.34 -18.77 -25.51
C SER A 60 -0.26 -17.35 -25.65
N GLU A 61 0.23 -16.38 -24.88
CA GLU A 61 -0.23 -14.98 -24.91
C GLU A 61 0.68 -14.06 -25.73
N LYS A 62 1.67 -14.62 -26.41
CA LYS A 62 2.71 -13.86 -27.16
C LYS A 62 2.12 -12.91 -28.20
N GLU A 63 1.18 -13.38 -28.98
CA GLU A 63 0.51 -12.59 -30.01
C GLU A 63 -0.34 -11.47 -29.38
N TYR A 64 -1.08 -11.78 -28.33
CA TYR A 64 -1.86 -10.80 -27.57
C TYR A 64 -0.95 -9.72 -26.99
N LEU A 65 0.10 -10.10 -26.27
CA LEU A 65 1.04 -9.15 -25.68
C LEU A 65 1.79 -8.32 -26.72
N HIS A 66 2.02 -8.85 -27.92
CA HIS A 66 2.64 -8.11 -29.00
C HIS A 66 1.69 -7.09 -29.62
N ASN A 67 0.44 -7.48 -29.88
CA ASN A 67 -0.56 -6.62 -30.53
C ASN A 67 -1.15 -5.58 -29.58
N PHE A 68 -1.23 -5.92 -28.34
CA PHE A 68 -1.82 -5.19 -27.25
C PHE A 68 -1.25 -3.78 -27.07
N LEU A 69 0.05 -3.62 -27.20
CA LEU A 69 0.73 -2.34 -26.97
C LEU A 69 1.11 -1.62 -28.26
N LYS A 70 0.97 -2.28 -29.42
CA LYS A 70 1.09 -1.61 -30.71
C LYS A 70 -0.03 -0.60 -30.98
N ALA A 71 -1.21 -0.85 -30.39
CA ALA A 71 -2.34 0.05 -30.49
C ALA A 71 -2.22 1.30 -29.61
N CYS A 72 -1.24 1.35 -28.70
CA CYS A 72 -0.96 2.54 -27.89
C CYS A 72 -0.16 3.57 -28.72
N ALA A 73 -0.41 4.83 -28.52
CA ALA A 73 0.37 5.91 -29.15
C ALA A 73 1.19 6.64 -28.04
N PRO A 74 2.52 6.50 -28.00
CA PRO A 74 3.39 5.68 -28.85
C PRO A 74 3.31 4.18 -28.56
N PRO A 75 3.66 3.31 -29.53
CA PRO A 75 3.68 1.88 -29.33
C PRO A 75 4.63 1.48 -28.20
N ILE A 76 4.15 0.62 -27.30
CA ILE A 76 4.91 0.15 -26.15
C ILE A 76 5.23 -1.33 -26.37
N LEU A 77 6.49 -1.68 -26.22
CA LEU A 77 6.94 -3.09 -26.26
C LEU A 77 7.34 -3.48 -24.84
N LEU A 78 6.74 -4.56 -24.33
CA LEU A 78 7.16 -5.16 -23.08
C LEU A 78 8.36 -6.08 -23.33
N ASP A 79 9.38 -5.96 -22.50
CA ASP A 79 10.45 -6.95 -22.43
C ASP A 79 9.97 -8.26 -21.76
N ASN A 80 10.82 -9.28 -21.70
CA ASN A 80 10.42 -10.58 -21.17
C ASN A 80 10.09 -10.51 -19.66
N GLU A 81 10.85 -9.79 -18.87
CA GLU A 81 10.60 -9.64 -17.42
C GLU A 81 9.27 -8.92 -17.18
N GLN A 82 8.97 -7.88 -17.94
CA GLN A 82 7.70 -7.16 -17.86
C GLN A 82 6.52 -8.06 -18.27
N ARG A 83 6.70 -8.93 -19.26
CA ARG A 83 5.68 -9.92 -19.67
C ARG A 83 5.42 -10.93 -18.56
N GLU A 84 6.46 -11.42 -17.89
CA GLU A 84 6.33 -12.30 -16.74
C GLU A 84 5.51 -11.65 -15.63
N VAL A 85 5.79 -10.39 -15.28
CA VAL A 85 5.01 -9.63 -14.31
C VAL A 85 3.55 -9.48 -14.72
N VAL A 86 3.28 -9.18 -15.99
CA VAL A 86 1.90 -9.04 -16.49
C VAL A 86 1.14 -10.35 -16.41
N LEU A 87 1.77 -11.48 -16.70
CA LEU A 87 1.15 -12.81 -16.74
C LEU A 87 1.14 -13.54 -15.39
N SER A 88 1.96 -13.11 -14.43
CA SER A 88 1.99 -13.70 -13.07
C SER A 88 0.59 -13.64 -12.43
N GLU A 89 0.14 -14.75 -11.87
CA GLU A 89 -1.17 -14.92 -11.21
C GLU A 89 -1.02 -15.23 -9.71
N GLU A 90 0.16 -14.98 -9.15
CA GLU A 90 0.43 -15.17 -7.74
C GLU A 90 -0.39 -14.19 -6.87
N ASP A 91 -0.82 -14.65 -5.71
CA ASP A 91 -1.56 -13.83 -4.74
C ASP A 91 -0.78 -12.57 -4.33
N ASN A 92 0.56 -12.70 -4.25
CA ASN A 92 1.46 -11.61 -3.91
C ASN A 92 2.68 -11.61 -4.83
N THR A 93 2.86 -10.53 -5.57
CA THR A 93 4.00 -10.36 -6.48
C THR A 93 4.80 -9.12 -6.10
N LEU A 94 6.08 -9.27 -5.80
CA LEU A 94 7.01 -8.16 -5.58
C LEU A 94 7.84 -7.93 -6.84
N VAL A 95 7.75 -6.73 -7.42
CA VAL A 95 8.51 -6.33 -8.60
C VAL A 95 9.55 -5.27 -8.21
N ILE A 96 10.83 -5.59 -8.39
CA ILE A 96 11.94 -4.68 -8.13
C ILE A 96 12.41 -4.12 -9.46
N ALA A 97 12.30 -2.80 -9.65
CA ALA A 97 12.65 -2.16 -10.91
C ALA A 97 13.30 -0.78 -10.69
N GLY A 98 14.38 -0.52 -11.43
CA GLY A 98 15.09 0.74 -11.39
C GLY A 98 14.31 1.95 -11.93
N ALA A 99 14.88 3.14 -11.83
CA ALA A 99 14.30 4.32 -12.47
C ALA A 99 14.34 4.14 -14.01
N GLY A 100 13.22 4.49 -14.68
CA GLY A 100 13.13 4.34 -16.13
C GLY A 100 12.86 2.91 -16.65
N ALA A 101 12.80 1.90 -15.80
CA ALA A 101 12.55 0.50 -16.17
C ALA A 101 11.10 0.21 -16.61
N GLY A 102 10.29 1.20 -16.92
CA GLY A 102 8.94 1.01 -17.42
C GLY A 102 7.89 0.57 -16.38
N LYS A 103 8.12 0.80 -15.07
CA LYS A 103 7.17 0.42 -14.00
C LYS A 103 5.73 0.83 -14.29
N THR A 104 5.49 2.10 -14.60
CA THR A 104 4.15 2.64 -14.91
C THR A 104 3.52 1.94 -16.10
N THR A 105 4.34 1.61 -17.11
CA THR A 105 3.90 0.87 -18.31
C THR A 105 3.51 -0.56 -17.96
N THR A 106 4.31 -1.25 -17.16
CA THR A 106 4.04 -2.62 -16.71
C THR A 106 2.76 -2.69 -15.89
N VAL A 107 2.54 -1.72 -14.98
CA VAL A 107 1.29 -1.62 -14.19
C VAL A 107 0.09 -1.42 -15.12
N ALA A 108 0.17 -0.51 -16.08
CA ALA A 108 -0.91 -0.27 -17.05
C ALA A 108 -1.20 -1.51 -17.89
N ALA A 109 -0.16 -2.22 -18.33
CA ALA A 109 -0.29 -3.47 -19.05
C ALA A 109 -0.96 -4.57 -18.19
N LYS A 110 -0.59 -4.68 -16.92
CA LYS A 110 -1.21 -5.63 -15.97
C LYS A 110 -2.70 -5.34 -15.77
N VAL A 111 -3.06 -4.08 -15.55
CA VAL A 111 -4.48 -3.68 -15.40
C VAL A 111 -5.29 -4.08 -16.64
N ARG A 112 -4.79 -3.78 -17.82
CA ARG A 112 -5.48 -4.14 -19.07
C ARG A 112 -5.59 -5.65 -19.24
N TYR A 113 -4.53 -6.41 -18.97
CA TYR A 113 -4.56 -7.88 -19.01
C TYR A 113 -5.63 -8.45 -18.07
N LEU A 114 -5.71 -7.94 -16.85
CA LEU A 114 -6.72 -8.36 -15.88
C LEU A 114 -8.15 -8.13 -16.39
N VAL A 115 -8.40 -6.99 -17.02
CA VAL A 115 -9.72 -6.67 -17.57
C VAL A 115 -10.03 -7.49 -18.81
N GLU A 116 -9.14 -7.49 -19.82
CA GLU A 116 -9.43 -8.09 -21.12
C GLU A 116 -9.34 -9.62 -21.14
N ARG A 117 -8.39 -10.20 -20.39
CA ARG A 117 -8.12 -11.65 -20.43
C ARG A 117 -8.64 -12.41 -19.21
N ARG A 118 -8.72 -11.73 -18.07
CA ARG A 118 -9.17 -12.35 -16.81
C ARG A 118 -10.60 -11.97 -16.44
N GLY A 119 -11.20 -11.04 -17.18
CA GLY A 119 -12.58 -10.59 -16.93
C GLY A 119 -12.78 -9.86 -15.60
N VAL A 120 -11.71 -9.35 -15.01
CA VAL A 120 -11.79 -8.57 -13.77
C VAL A 120 -12.44 -7.23 -14.07
N LYS A 121 -13.45 -6.87 -13.31
CA LYS A 121 -14.13 -5.58 -13.50
C LYS A 121 -13.20 -4.42 -13.09
N PRO A 122 -13.17 -3.32 -13.85
CA PRO A 122 -12.31 -2.18 -13.53
C PRO A 122 -12.50 -1.63 -12.12
N GLU A 123 -13.72 -1.68 -11.59
CA GLU A 123 -14.07 -1.21 -10.24
C GLU A 123 -13.46 -2.09 -9.13
N GLN A 124 -13.04 -3.31 -9.45
CA GLN A 124 -12.38 -4.23 -8.53
C GLN A 124 -10.86 -4.04 -8.53
N ILE A 125 -10.34 -3.16 -9.40
CA ILE A 125 -8.91 -2.89 -9.52
C ILE A 125 -8.59 -1.57 -8.85
N LEU A 126 -7.75 -1.64 -7.83
CA LEU A 126 -7.24 -0.48 -7.11
C LEU A 126 -5.75 -0.31 -7.41
N VAL A 127 -5.40 0.84 -7.99
CA VAL A 127 -4.00 1.22 -8.23
C VAL A 127 -3.61 2.33 -7.26
N ILE A 128 -2.58 2.09 -6.46
CA ILE A 128 -2.11 3.04 -5.46
C ILE A 128 -0.71 3.52 -5.82
N SER A 129 -0.49 4.83 -5.74
CA SER A 129 0.83 5.43 -5.88
C SER A 129 1.13 6.38 -4.72
N PHE A 130 2.41 6.70 -4.53
CA PHE A 130 2.83 7.56 -3.43
C PHE A 130 2.58 9.04 -3.69
N THR A 131 2.76 9.51 -4.93
CA THR A 131 2.65 10.93 -5.29
C THR A 131 1.46 11.21 -6.18
N ASN A 132 0.88 12.41 -6.08
CA ASN A 132 -0.19 12.85 -6.97
C ASN A 132 0.25 12.87 -8.44
N LYS A 133 1.49 13.26 -8.72
CA LYS A 133 2.05 13.26 -10.08
C LYS A 133 2.04 11.85 -10.70
N ALA A 134 2.44 10.84 -9.92
CA ALA A 134 2.42 9.46 -10.40
C ALA A 134 0.98 8.91 -10.55
N VAL A 135 0.05 9.36 -9.72
CA VAL A 135 -1.38 9.04 -9.86
C VAL A 135 -1.93 9.62 -11.17
N GLU A 136 -1.60 10.87 -11.50
CA GLU A 136 -2.04 11.50 -12.75
C GLU A 136 -1.45 10.80 -13.98
N GLU A 137 -0.16 10.45 -13.95
CA GLU A 137 0.47 9.68 -15.03
C GLU A 137 -0.20 8.30 -15.24
N LEU A 138 -0.53 7.61 -14.14
CA LEU A 138 -1.25 6.32 -14.20
C LEU A 138 -2.68 6.50 -14.72
N ARG A 139 -3.40 7.56 -14.31
CA ARG A 139 -4.74 7.86 -14.82
C ARG A 139 -4.72 8.14 -16.32
N GLU A 140 -3.77 8.95 -16.77
CA GLU A 140 -3.61 9.22 -18.18
C GLU A 140 -3.41 7.94 -18.99
N ARG A 141 -2.52 7.06 -18.52
CA ARG A 141 -2.22 5.80 -19.21
C ARG A 141 -3.36 4.78 -19.15
N ILE A 142 -4.00 4.61 -17.99
CA ILE A 142 -4.98 3.56 -17.76
C ILE A 142 -6.39 4.02 -18.10
N ASN A 143 -6.82 5.15 -17.51
CA ASN A 143 -8.22 5.59 -17.67
C ASN A 143 -8.44 6.27 -19.02
N HIS A 144 -7.50 7.11 -19.47
CA HIS A 144 -7.67 7.83 -20.74
C HIS A 144 -7.16 7.02 -21.94
N ASN A 145 -5.90 6.59 -21.95
CA ASN A 145 -5.33 5.94 -23.14
C ASN A 145 -5.83 4.50 -23.33
N LEU A 146 -6.06 3.74 -22.26
CA LEU A 146 -6.61 2.39 -22.33
C LEU A 146 -8.13 2.33 -22.16
N ASN A 147 -8.77 3.43 -21.80
CA ASN A 147 -10.21 3.54 -21.53
C ASN A 147 -10.71 2.53 -20.48
N ILE A 148 -9.91 2.31 -19.41
CA ILE A 148 -10.23 1.40 -18.31
C ILE A 148 -10.51 2.26 -17.05
N PRO A 149 -11.77 2.40 -16.60
CA PRO A 149 -12.13 3.28 -15.47
C PRO A 149 -11.83 2.63 -14.11
N SER A 150 -10.57 2.28 -13.87
CA SER A 150 -10.12 1.74 -12.59
C SER A 150 -9.88 2.84 -11.55
N VAL A 151 -9.91 2.45 -10.27
CA VAL A 151 -9.66 3.38 -9.15
C VAL A 151 -8.15 3.59 -9.00
N ILE A 152 -7.69 4.82 -9.26
CA ILE A 152 -6.27 5.19 -9.16
C ILE A 152 -6.14 6.35 -8.18
N THR A 153 -5.39 6.14 -7.09
CA THR A 153 -5.34 7.10 -5.98
C THR A 153 -4.02 7.06 -5.23
N THR A 154 -3.81 8.00 -4.30
CA THR A 154 -2.69 7.92 -3.35
C THR A 154 -3.09 7.12 -2.11
N PHE A 155 -2.07 6.61 -1.39
CA PHE A 155 -2.28 5.92 -0.12
C PHE A 155 -3.02 6.80 0.91
N HIS A 156 -2.68 8.08 0.98
CA HIS A 156 -3.35 9.04 1.86
C HIS A 156 -4.82 9.25 1.48
N SER A 157 -5.10 9.38 0.19
CA SER A 157 -6.48 9.62 -0.28
C SER A 157 -7.40 8.44 0.00
N ILE A 158 -6.91 7.19 -0.19
CA ILE A 158 -7.73 6.01 0.13
C ILE A 158 -7.92 5.87 1.64
N GLY A 159 -6.87 6.08 2.45
CA GLY A 159 -6.99 6.06 3.91
C GLY A 159 -8.03 7.08 4.40
N TYR A 160 -8.02 8.28 3.84
CA TYR A 160 -9.01 9.30 4.15
C TYR A 160 -10.43 8.92 3.73
N SER A 161 -10.60 8.30 2.56
CA SER A 161 -11.92 7.83 2.10
C SER A 161 -12.49 6.75 3.01
N ILE A 162 -11.65 5.84 3.51
CA ILE A 162 -12.05 4.79 4.46
C ILE A 162 -12.50 5.41 5.79
N LEU A 163 -11.74 6.37 6.32
CA LEU A 163 -12.10 7.06 7.56
C LEU A 163 -13.43 7.81 7.46
N ARG A 164 -13.74 8.39 6.29
CA ARG A 164 -15.00 9.09 6.07
C ARG A 164 -16.23 8.19 5.97
N GLN A 165 -16.07 6.94 5.60
CA GLN A 165 -17.20 6.00 5.47
C GLN A 165 -17.79 5.56 6.84
N GLY A 166 -17.04 5.70 7.92
CA GLY A 166 -17.43 5.27 9.26
C GLY A 166 -17.96 6.36 10.20
N GLU A 167 -18.03 7.62 9.77
CA GLU A 167 -18.32 8.74 10.67
C GLU A 167 -19.51 9.57 10.19
N GLU A 168 -20.45 9.83 11.11
CA GLU A 168 -21.59 10.76 10.90
C GLU A 168 -21.11 12.22 10.79
N GLU A 169 -19.99 12.59 11.42
CA GLU A 169 -19.38 13.92 11.33
C GLU A 169 -18.17 13.93 10.39
N GLN A 170 -18.20 14.80 9.40
CA GLN A 170 -17.08 15.01 8.48
C GLN A 170 -15.88 15.63 9.21
N ARG A 171 -14.87 14.82 9.52
CA ARG A 171 -13.58 15.33 9.96
C ARG A 171 -12.95 16.20 8.87
N LYS A 172 -12.64 17.44 9.20
CA LYS A 172 -11.91 18.34 8.31
C LYS A 172 -10.41 18.08 8.44
N ILE A 173 -9.73 17.91 7.32
CA ILE A 173 -8.27 18.00 7.31
C ILE A 173 -7.94 19.47 7.60
N VAL A 174 -7.28 19.70 8.70
CA VAL A 174 -6.78 21.03 9.07
C VAL A 174 -5.44 21.27 8.38
N ASP A 175 -5.26 22.48 7.87
CA ASP A 175 -4.00 22.89 7.27
C ASP A 175 -2.89 23.08 8.33
N ASN A 176 -1.66 23.24 7.88
CA ASN A 176 -0.51 23.46 8.76
C ASN A 176 -0.65 24.75 9.58
N GLY A 177 -1.43 25.73 9.13
CA GLY A 177 -1.71 26.98 9.85
C GLY A 177 -2.58 26.77 11.08
N PHE A 178 -3.46 25.78 11.08
CA PHE A 178 -4.32 25.49 12.23
C PHE A 178 -3.52 25.12 13.48
N MET A 179 -2.53 24.24 13.35
CA MET A 179 -1.67 23.86 14.47
C MET A 179 -0.93 25.07 15.05
N TYR A 180 -0.41 25.93 14.17
CA TYR A 180 0.25 27.17 14.59
C TYR A 180 -0.70 28.10 15.35
N ASN A 181 -1.92 28.26 14.87
CA ASN A 181 -2.92 29.09 15.53
C ASN A 181 -3.31 28.55 16.91
N VAL A 182 -3.55 27.23 17.03
CA VAL A 182 -3.87 26.57 18.31
C VAL A 182 -2.73 26.74 19.30
N ILE A 183 -1.47 26.54 18.90
CA ILE A 183 -0.31 26.72 19.75
C ILE A 183 -0.19 28.17 20.19
N ASN A 184 -0.34 29.14 19.28
CA ASN A 184 -0.28 30.55 19.59
C ASN A 184 -1.38 31.01 20.58
N GLU A 185 -2.60 30.57 20.35
CA GLU A 185 -3.71 30.87 21.28
C GLU A 185 -3.47 30.27 22.66
N TYR A 186 -3.00 29.01 22.71
CA TYR A 186 -2.67 28.37 23.98
C TYR A 186 -1.54 29.11 24.72
N LEU A 187 -0.46 29.47 24.01
CA LEU A 187 0.65 30.23 24.54
C LEU A 187 0.17 31.56 25.11
N LYS A 188 -0.63 32.34 24.36
CA LYS A 188 -1.17 33.64 24.78
C LYS A 188 -2.13 33.51 25.95
N ALA A 189 -3.01 32.51 25.93
CA ALA A 189 -4.07 32.38 26.95
C ALA A 189 -3.59 31.76 28.27
N LYS A 190 -2.64 30.84 28.22
CA LYS A 190 -2.22 30.03 29.37
C LYS A 190 -0.77 30.30 29.82
N VAL A 191 0.16 30.28 28.86
CA VAL A 191 1.59 30.30 29.21
C VAL A 191 2.06 31.71 29.52
N LEU A 192 1.82 32.66 28.62
CA LEU A 192 2.31 34.06 28.80
C LEU A 192 1.66 34.81 29.95
N ARG A 193 0.56 34.32 30.50
CA ARG A 193 -0.10 34.88 31.70
C ARG A 193 0.40 34.25 32.99
N ASN A 194 1.27 33.26 32.96
CA ASN A 194 1.79 32.58 34.13
C ASN A 194 3.32 32.67 34.14
N PRO A 195 3.91 33.52 35.00
CA PRO A 195 5.36 33.73 35.07
C PRO A 195 6.15 32.41 35.21
N GLN A 196 5.65 31.48 36.04
CA GLN A 196 6.33 30.20 36.26
C GLN A 196 6.37 29.32 35.01
N LEU A 197 5.36 29.41 34.14
CA LEU A 197 5.35 28.69 32.85
C LEU A 197 6.25 29.38 31.84
N VAL A 198 6.33 30.72 31.88
CA VAL A 198 7.26 31.46 31.03
C VAL A 198 8.71 31.09 31.36
N ASP A 199 9.07 31.06 32.64
CA ASP A 199 10.42 30.66 33.08
C ASP A 199 10.78 29.26 32.65
N LYS A 200 9.84 28.30 32.78
CA LYS A 200 10.04 26.93 32.28
C LYS A 200 10.21 26.87 30.76
N LEU A 201 9.47 27.65 30.00
CA LEU A 201 9.57 27.72 28.55
C LEU A 201 10.93 28.27 28.11
N ILE A 202 11.40 29.33 28.77
CA ILE A 202 12.72 29.93 28.52
C ILE A 202 13.84 28.93 28.82
N LEU A 203 13.74 28.24 29.97
CA LEU A 203 14.71 27.23 30.36
C LEU A 203 14.72 26.08 29.35
N PHE A 204 13.55 25.66 28.84
CA PHE A 204 13.44 24.62 27.80
C PHE A 204 14.10 25.06 26.51
N PHE A 205 13.82 26.27 26.00
CA PHE A 205 14.44 26.75 24.76
C PHE A 205 15.94 26.99 24.93
N GLY A 206 16.40 27.47 26.07
CA GLY A 206 17.82 27.64 26.39
C GLY A 206 18.55 26.31 26.43
N SER A 207 17.96 25.28 27.05
CA SER A 207 18.60 23.97 27.21
C SER A 207 18.56 23.10 25.96
N TYR A 208 17.44 23.08 25.23
CA TYR A 208 17.27 22.20 24.09
C TYR A 208 17.71 22.82 22.77
N PHE A 209 17.49 24.11 22.57
CA PHE A 209 17.77 24.78 21.30
C PHE A 209 18.96 25.70 21.36
N SER A 210 19.70 25.72 22.49
CA SER A 210 20.85 26.61 22.70
C SER A 210 20.51 28.08 22.39
N ALA A 211 19.25 28.46 22.59
CA ALA A 211 18.86 29.87 22.44
C ALA A 211 19.60 30.73 23.48
N PRO A 212 20.31 31.79 23.06
CA PRO A 212 21.11 32.58 23.99
C PRO A 212 20.21 33.20 25.05
N TYR A 213 20.54 32.91 26.30
CA TYR A 213 19.90 33.48 27.50
C TYR A 213 20.91 34.39 28.18
N GLU A 214 20.71 35.67 28.14
CA GLU A 214 21.57 36.64 28.81
C GLU A 214 20.73 37.48 29.79
N GLY A 215 21.01 37.32 31.09
CA GLY A 215 20.67 38.25 32.16
C GLY A 215 19.24 38.21 32.68
N ASP A 216 18.98 39.07 33.65
CA ASP A 216 17.72 39.14 34.39
C ASP A 216 16.53 39.78 33.63
N ASP A 217 16.78 40.32 32.42
CA ASP A 217 15.73 40.91 31.57
C ASP A 217 15.26 39.94 30.47
N LEU A 218 14.28 39.13 30.86
CA LEU A 218 13.63 38.15 30.01
C LEU A 218 12.96 38.78 28.75
N GLY A 219 12.50 40.02 28.85
CA GLY A 219 11.85 40.72 27.74
C GLY A 219 12.81 41.08 26.62
N LEU A 220 14.02 41.50 26.93
CA LEU A 220 15.08 41.83 25.97
C LEU A 220 15.64 40.56 25.29
N THR A 221 15.79 39.46 26.03
CA THR A 221 16.27 38.20 25.54
C THR A 221 15.25 37.59 24.57
N TYR A 222 13.97 37.67 24.86
CA TYR A 222 12.90 37.20 23.98
C TYR A 222 12.87 37.98 22.66
N THR A 223 13.02 39.30 22.70
CA THR A 223 13.02 40.18 21.51
C THR A 223 14.24 39.91 20.63
N LYS A 224 15.41 39.68 21.22
CA LYS A 224 16.64 39.30 20.50
C LYS A 224 16.53 37.90 19.90
N ALA A 225 16.03 36.92 20.65
CA ALA A 225 15.84 35.54 20.12
C ALA A 225 14.80 35.51 19.00
N ALA A 226 13.71 36.24 19.09
CA ALA A 226 12.71 36.34 18.00
C ALA A 226 13.26 37.02 16.74
N SER A 227 14.21 37.97 16.90
CA SER A 227 14.86 38.63 15.78
C SER A 227 15.94 37.74 15.11
N THR A 228 16.53 36.77 15.84
CA THR A 228 17.55 35.85 15.39
C THR A 228 16.92 34.59 14.73
N LEU A 229 15.77 34.17 15.25
CA LEU A 229 14.90 33.16 14.63
C LEU A 229 14.03 33.85 13.56
N LYS A 230 14.66 34.29 12.47
CA LYS A 230 13.89 34.61 11.27
C LYS A 230 13.26 33.33 10.73
N VAL A 231 12.02 33.07 11.19
CA VAL A 231 11.07 32.16 10.55
C VAL A 231 10.21 32.99 9.62
#